data_dbe183a5d8ccfaad290c4d6400c84d17
#
_entry.id   dbe183a5d8ccfaad290c4d6400c84d17
#
_cell.length_a   1.000
_cell.length_b   1.000
_cell.length_c   1.000
_cell.angle_alpha   90.00
_cell.angle_beta   90.00
_cell.angle_gamma   90.00
#
_symmetry.space_group_name_H-M   'P 1'
#
loop_
_entity.id
_entity.type
_entity.pdbx_description
1 polymer ?
#
loop_
_entity_poly.entity_id
_entity_poly.type
_entity_poly.pdbx_seq_one_letter_code
_entity_poly.pdbx_strand_id
1 'polypeptide(L)'
;MDFGLLPPEVNSSRMYSGPGPESMLAAAAAWDGVAAELTSAAVSYGSVVSTLIVEPWMGPAAAAMAAAATPYVGWLAATAALAKETATQARAAAEAFGTAFAMTVPPSLVAANRSRLMSLVAANILGQNSAAIAATQAEYAEMWAQDAAVMYSYEGASAAASALPPFTPPVQGTGPAGPAAAAAATQAAGAGAVADAQATLAQLPPGILSDILSALAANADPLTSGLLGIASTLNPQVGSAQPIVIPT
;
A
#
# COMPACT_ATOMS: atom_id res chain seq x y z
N MET A 1 10.91 15.23 8.48
CA MET A 1 10.24 16.42 9.11
C MET A 1 10.57 16.39 10.59
N ASP A 2 10.78 17.56 11.23
CA ASP A 2 11.04 17.56 12.69
C ASP A 2 9.71 17.72 13.45
N PHE A 3 9.17 16.62 13.94
CA PHE A 3 7.89 16.59 14.67
C PHE A 3 8.01 17.23 16.06
N GLY A 4 9.22 17.28 16.64
CA GLY A 4 9.47 17.91 17.92
C GLY A 4 9.31 19.45 17.89
N LEU A 5 9.40 20.06 16.71
CA LEU A 5 9.14 21.50 16.52
C LEU A 5 7.65 21.81 16.32
N LEU A 6 6.81 20.82 16.11
CA LEU A 6 5.37 21.00 15.89
C LEU A 6 4.60 20.81 17.20
N PRO A 7 3.73 21.75 17.56
CA PRO A 7 2.92 21.61 18.77
C PRO A 7 1.91 20.43 18.64
N PRO A 8 1.44 19.87 19.75
CA PRO A 8 0.54 18.72 19.75
C PRO A 8 -0.75 18.97 18.96
N GLU A 9 -1.25 20.20 18.88
CA GLU A 9 -2.40 20.55 18.04
C GLU A 9 -2.18 20.19 16.57
N VAL A 10 -0.95 20.32 16.07
CA VAL A 10 -0.59 20.03 14.67
C VAL A 10 -0.39 18.54 14.47
N ASN A 11 0.41 17.89 15.31
CA ASN A 11 0.68 16.45 15.17
C ASN A 11 -0.61 15.64 15.36
N SER A 12 -1.37 15.93 16.40
CA SER A 12 -2.65 15.30 16.70
C SER A 12 -3.67 15.50 15.57
N SER A 13 -3.89 16.74 15.10
CA SER A 13 -4.86 16.96 14.02
C SER A 13 -4.46 16.29 12.71
N ARG A 14 -3.18 16.21 12.37
CA ARG A 14 -2.70 15.47 11.18
C ARG A 14 -3.03 13.98 11.27
N MET A 15 -2.81 13.36 12.42
CA MET A 15 -3.11 11.95 12.63
C MET A 15 -4.62 11.69 12.55
N TYR A 16 -5.42 12.54 13.17
CA TYR A 16 -6.89 12.37 13.24
C TYR A 16 -7.62 12.80 11.96
N SER A 17 -7.01 13.57 11.07
CA SER A 17 -7.61 13.97 9.79
C SER A 17 -7.29 13.01 8.64
N GLY A 18 -6.47 11.99 8.88
CA GLY A 18 -6.07 11.03 7.86
C GLY A 18 -7.22 10.11 7.43
N PRO A 19 -7.11 9.49 6.23
CA PRO A 19 -8.16 8.61 5.67
C PRO A 19 -8.25 7.24 6.36
N GLY A 20 -7.41 6.97 7.34
CA GLY A 20 -7.38 5.67 8.02
C GLY A 20 -6.57 4.58 7.28
N PRO A 21 -6.52 3.36 7.85
CA PRO A 21 -5.71 2.26 7.31
C PRO A 21 -6.44 1.41 6.24
N GLU A 22 -7.72 1.69 5.95
CA GLU A 22 -8.61 0.82 5.17
C GLU A 22 -8.09 0.63 3.73
N SER A 23 -7.54 1.66 3.12
CA SER A 23 -6.97 1.60 1.77
C SER A 23 -5.76 0.67 1.71
N MET A 24 -4.91 0.66 2.72
CA MET A 24 -3.75 -0.24 2.82
C MET A 24 -4.18 -1.69 3.06
N LEU A 25 -5.23 -1.91 3.86
CA LEU A 25 -5.79 -3.24 4.07
C LEU A 25 -6.44 -3.79 2.80
N ALA A 26 -7.15 -2.95 2.04
CA ALA A 26 -7.69 -3.33 0.74
C ALA A 26 -6.58 -3.66 -0.27
N ALA A 27 -5.51 -2.86 -0.33
CA ALA A 27 -4.34 -3.15 -1.16
C ALA A 27 -3.68 -4.47 -0.75
N ALA A 28 -3.54 -4.74 0.54
CA ALA A 28 -2.99 -6.01 1.03
C ALA A 28 -3.81 -7.22 0.57
N ALA A 29 -5.14 -7.12 0.63
CA ALA A 29 -6.03 -8.19 0.14
C ALA A 29 -5.90 -8.40 -1.38
N ALA A 30 -5.78 -7.31 -2.16
CA ALA A 30 -5.57 -7.39 -3.60
C ALA A 30 -4.22 -8.06 -3.93
N TRP A 31 -3.14 -7.72 -3.23
CA TRP A 31 -1.84 -8.36 -3.41
C TRP A 31 -1.83 -9.83 -3.00
N ASP A 32 -2.60 -10.24 -1.98
CA ASP A 32 -2.80 -11.64 -1.66
C ASP A 32 -3.50 -12.40 -2.80
N GLY A 33 -4.49 -11.77 -3.44
CA GLY A 33 -5.14 -12.31 -4.62
C GLY A 33 -4.14 -12.55 -5.76
N VAL A 34 -3.32 -11.54 -6.09
CA VAL A 34 -2.25 -11.67 -7.11
C VAL A 34 -1.28 -12.80 -6.77
N ALA A 35 -0.86 -12.92 -5.51
CA ALA A 35 0.03 -14.00 -5.08
C ALA A 35 -0.59 -15.39 -5.26
N ALA A 36 -1.87 -15.54 -4.95
CA ALA A 36 -2.61 -16.79 -5.13
C ALA A 36 -2.74 -17.16 -6.61
N GLU A 37 -3.08 -16.21 -7.48
CA GLU A 37 -3.19 -16.41 -8.93
C GLU A 37 -1.85 -16.81 -9.55
N LEU A 38 -0.77 -16.11 -9.21
CA LEU A 38 0.57 -16.45 -9.69
C LEU A 38 1.02 -17.85 -9.23
N THR A 39 0.68 -18.23 -8.00
CA THR A 39 0.95 -19.57 -7.46
C THR A 39 0.18 -20.62 -8.26
N SER A 40 -1.10 -20.40 -8.50
CA SER A 40 -1.96 -21.26 -9.31
C SER A 40 -1.44 -21.40 -10.75
N ALA A 41 -1.03 -20.27 -11.35
CA ALA A 41 -0.44 -20.26 -12.69
C ALA A 41 0.87 -21.06 -12.75
N ALA A 42 1.74 -20.94 -11.74
CA ALA A 42 2.98 -21.70 -11.67
C ALA A 42 2.73 -23.22 -11.62
N VAL A 43 1.78 -23.64 -10.77
CA VAL A 43 1.38 -25.06 -10.64
C VAL A 43 0.77 -25.57 -11.95
N SER A 44 -0.16 -24.83 -12.52
CA SER A 44 -0.86 -25.21 -13.75
C SER A 44 0.11 -25.34 -14.94
N TYR A 45 1.02 -24.36 -15.10
CA TYR A 45 2.02 -24.36 -16.14
C TYR A 45 2.99 -25.54 -15.98
N GLY A 46 3.47 -25.79 -14.76
CA GLY A 46 4.31 -26.95 -14.45
C GLY A 46 3.61 -28.29 -14.73
N SER A 47 2.34 -28.39 -14.41
CA SER A 47 1.52 -29.57 -14.69
C SER A 47 1.38 -29.83 -16.20
N VAL A 48 1.07 -28.79 -16.99
CA VAL A 48 0.97 -28.91 -18.45
C VAL A 48 2.30 -29.39 -19.05
N VAL A 49 3.42 -28.75 -18.64
CA VAL A 49 4.75 -29.15 -19.11
C VAL A 49 5.04 -30.62 -18.76
N SER A 50 4.74 -31.03 -17.52
CA SER A 50 4.95 -32.41 -17.06
C SER A 50 4.11 -33.42 -17.86
N THR A 51 2.84 -33.11 -18.12
CA THR A 51 1.95 -33.99 -18.89
C THR A 51 2.44 -34.15 -20.34
N LEU A 52 2.92 -33.06 -20.96
CA LEU A 52 3.41 -33.09 -22.33
C LEU A 52 4.64 -34.00 -22.50
N ILE A 53 5.55 -34.04 -21.53
CA ILE A 53 6.80 -34.84 -21.64
C ILE A 53 6.63 -36.30 -21.20
N VAL A 54 5.51 -36.67 -20.58
CA VAL A 54 5.30 -38.04 -20.09
C VAL A 54 4.57 -38.94 -21.10
N GLU A 55 3.59 -38.39 -21.83
CA GLU A 55 2.75 -39.25 -22.69
C GLU A 55 2.79 -38.91 -24.20
N PRO A 56 2.49 -37.66 -24.64
CA PRO A 56 2.40 -37.40 -26.08
C PRO A 56 3.73 -37.01 -26.73
N TRP A 57 4.74 -36.60 -25.96
CA TRP A 57 6.00 -36.12 -26.53
C TRP A 57 7.20 -36.52 -25.66
N MET A 58 7.98 -37.50 -26.15
CA MET A 58 9.18 -37.99 -25.48
C MET A 58 10.47 -37.73 -26.32
N GLY A 59 11.61 -37.79 -25.64
CA GLY A 59 12.91 -37.65 -26.27
C GLY A 59 13.63 -36.34 -26.01
N PRO A 60 14.79 -36.10 -26.66
CA PRO A 60 15.66 -34.96 -26.37
C PRO A 60 14.98 -33.59 -26.57
N ALA A 61 14.07 -33.46 -27.53
CA ALA A 61 13.34 -32.22 -27.80
C ALA A 61 12.35 -31.90 -26.67
N ALA A 62 11.66 -32.90 -26.13
CA ALA A 62 10.77 -32.74 -25.00
C ALA A 62 11.53 -32.32 -23.71
N ALA A 63 12.68 -32.96 -23.46
CA ALA A 63 13.56 -32.58 -22.35
C ALA A 63 14.09 -31.15 -22.49
N ALA A 64 14.48 -30.74 -23.69
CA ALA A 64 14.95 -29.37 -23.96
C ALA A 64 13.82 -28.33 -23.72
N MET A 65 12.59 -28.62 -24.15
CA MET A 65 11.42 -27.78 -23.89
C MET A 65 11.15 -27.66 -22.39
N ALA A 66 11.13 -28.77 -21.66
CA ALA A 66 10.92 -28.75 -20.21
C ALA A 66 12.00 -27.94 -19.48
N ALA A 67 13.26 -28.10 -19.88
CA ALA A 67 14.37 -27.30 -19.34
C ALA A 67 14.21 -25.81 -19.64
N ALA A 68 13.73 -25.44 -20.83
CA ALA A 68 13.46 -24.05 -21.21
C ALA A 68 12.24 -23.45 -20.45
N ALA A 69 11.27 -24.27 -20.06
CA ALA A 69 10.08 -23.85 -19.31
C ALA A 69 10.35 -23.66 -17.81
N THR A 70 11.29 -24.42 -17.24
CA THR A 70 11.59 -24.42 -15.79
C THR A 70 11.90 -23.03 -15.22
N PRO A 71 12.73 -22.16 -15.86
CA PRO A 71 12.99 -20.80 -15.34
C PRO A 71 11.74 -19.94 -15.26
N TYR A 72 10.78 -20.13 -16.17
CA TYR A 72 9.53 -19.37 -16.15
C TYR A 72 8.63 -19.78 -14.96
N VAL A 73 8.51 -21.07 -14.68
CA VAL A 73 7.82 -21.57 -13.47
C VAL A 73 8.47 -21.01 -12.21
N GLY A 74 9.80 -21.02 -12.15
CA GLY A 74 10.55 -20.41 -11.04
C GLY A 74 10.30 -18.92 -10.89
N TRP A 75 10.23 -18.19 -12.02
CA TRP A 75 9.90 -16.77 -12.01
C TRP A 75 8.47 -16.49 -11.50
N LEU A 76 7.47 -17.27 -11.93
CA LEU A 76 6.10 -17.17 -11.43
C LEU A 76 6.04 -17.36 -9.91
N ALA A 77 6.71 -18.39 -9.40
CA ALA A 77 6.75 -18.67 -7.96
C ALA A 77 7.47 -17.55 -7.17
N ALA A 78 8.58 -17.04 -7.69
CA ALA A 78 9.30 -15.93 -7.07
C ALA A 78 8.46 -14.63 -7.08
N THR A 79 7.76 -14.35 -8.18
CA THR A 79 6.87 -13.18 -8.29
C THR A 79 5.67 -13.30 -7.34
N ALA A 80 5.11 -14.51 -7.16
CA ALA A 80 4.07 -14.78 -6.17
C ALA A 80 4.56 -14.48 -4.74
N ALA A 81 5.79 -14.87 -4.41
CA ALA A 81 6.40 -14.59 -3.11
C ALA A 81 6.57 -13.07 -2.88
N LEU A 82 7.03 -12.32 -3.89
CA LEU A 82 7.14 -10.87 -3.82
C LEU A 82 5.76 -10.18 -3.66
N ALA A 83 4.74 -10.66 -4.35
CA ALA A 83 3.37 -10.17 -4.19
C ALA A 83 2.87 -10.42 -2.76
N LYS A 84 3.15 -11.58 -2.19
CA LYS A 84 2.82 -11.91 -0.80
C LYS A 84 3.54 -11.02 0.20
N GLU A 85 4.81 -10.72 -0.05
CA GLU A 85 5.59 -9.78 0.75
C GLU A 85 5.00 -8.38 0.69
N THR A 86 4.63 -7.91 -0.51
CA THR A 86 3.96 -6.62 -0.69
C THR A 86 2.66 -6.53 0.12
N ALA A 87 1.85 -7.60 0.13
CA ALA A 87 0.66 -7.69 0.97
C ALA A 87 1.00 -7.57 2.47
N THR A 88 2.08 -8.20 2.90
CA THR A 88 2.55 -8.14 4.29
C THR A 88 3.00 -6.74 4.67
N GLN A 89 3.75 -6.07 3.81
CA GLN A 89 4.20 -4.69 4.02
C GLN A 89 3.02 -3.70 4.05
N ALA A 90 2.01 -3.88 3.21
CA ALA A 90 0.80 -3.06 3.26
C ALA A 90 0.04 -3.22 4.59
N ARG A 91 0.00 -4.43 5.16
CA ARG A 91 -0.55 -4.64 6.52
C ARG A 91 0.31 -3.96 7.58
N ALA A 92 1.63 -4.08 7.49
CA ALA A 92 2.55 -3.43 8.41
C ALA A 92 2.37 -1.91 8.41
N ALA A 93 2.15 -1.30 7.24
CA ALA A 93 1.83 0.13 7.14
C ALA A 93 0.51 0.48 7.82
N ALA A 94 -0.54 -0.35 7.63
CA ALA A 94 -1.83 -0.17 8.30
C ALA A 94 -1.72 -0.31 9.84
N GLU A 95 -0.95 -1.28 10.31
CA GLU A 95 -0.69 -1.49 11.74
C GLU A 95 0.12 -0.34 12.35
N ALA A 96 1.12 0.18 11.62
CA ALA A 96 1.89 1.34 12.04
C ALA A 96 0.99 2.56 12.24
N PHE A 97 0.08 2.82 11.28
CA PHE A 97 -0.92 3.87 11.43
C PHE A 97 -1.85 3.64 12.63
N GLY A 98 -2.41 2.44 12.77
CA GLY A 98 -3.32 2.10 13.87
C GLY A 98 -2.67 2.29 15.25
N THR A 99 -1.41 1.88 15.38
CA THR A 99 -0.62 2.06 16.60
C THR A 99 -0.38 3.54 16.89
N ALA A 100 0.05 4.30 15.89
CA ALA A 100 0.29 5.73 16.03
C ALA A 100 -1.00 6.48 16.38
N PHE A 101 -2.10 6.16 15.72
CA PHE A 101 -3.41 6.75 16.00
C PHE A 101 -3.86 6.53 17.44
N ALA A 102 -3.71 5.29 17.94
CA ALA A 102 -4.08 4.93 19.30
C ALA A 102 -3.23 5.62 20.38
N MET A 103 -1.96 5.92 20.04
CA MET A 103 -1.02 6.54 20.97
C MET A 103 -0.99 8.07 20.88
N THR A 104 -1.53 8.67 19.84
CA THR A 104 -1.58 10.12 19.67
C THR A 104 -2.63 10.71 20.60
N VAL A 105 -2.28 11.82 21.26
CA VAL A 105 -3.22 12.56 22.14
C VAL A 105 -4.40 13.07 21.32
N PRO A 106 -5.65 12.77 21.69
CA PRO A 106 -6.81 13.27 20.95
C PRO A 106 -6.85 14.81 20.89
N PRO A 107 -7.20 15.43 19.74
CA PRO A 107 -7.28 16.89 19.61
C PRO A 107 -8.16 17.55 20.66
N SER A 108 -9.22 16.87 21.09
CA SER A 108 -10.12 17.35 22.16
C SER A 108 -9.44 17.49 23.51
N LEU A 109 -8.50 16.61 23.85
CA LEU A 109 -7.75 16.69 25.12
C LEU A 109 -6.76 17.86 25.08
N VAL A 110 -6.08 18.07 23.95
CA VAL A 110 -5.21 19.23 23.77
C VAL A 110 -6.01 20.52 23.91
N ALA A 111 -7.15 20.63 23.25
CA ALA A 111 -8.04 21.80 23.34
C ALA A 111 -8.56 22.03 24.78
N ALA A 112 -8.93 20.97 25.49
CA ALA A 112 -9.39 21.06 26.88
C ALA A 112 -8.27 21.57 27.80
N ASN A 113 -7.03 21.09 27.64
CA ASN A 113 -5.88 21.60 28.39
C ASN A 113 -5.66 23.10 28.13
N ARG A 114 -5.73 23.55 26.86
CA ARG A 114 -5.58 24.98 26.52
C ARG A 114 -6.70 25.85 27.11
N SER A 115 -7.96 25.39 27.07
CA SER A 115 -9.11 26.08 27.66
C SER A 115 -8.96 26.18 29.16
N ARG A 116 -8.53 25.09 29.82
CA ARG A 116 -8.26 25.06 31.28
C ARG A 116 -7.16 26.06 31.64
N LEU A 117 -6.07 26.12 30.89
CA LEU A 117 -5.00 27.08 31.12
C LEU A 117 -5.51 28.52 31.05
N MET A 118 -6.26 28.87 30.00
CA MET A 118 -6.84 30.21 29.86
C MET A 118 -7.74 30.57 31.06
N SER A 119 -8.58 29.67 31.50
CA SER A 119 -9.48 29.88 32.68
C SER A 119 -8.69 30.11 33.97
N LEU A 120 -7.63 29.28 34.18
CA LEU A 120 -6.77 29.42 35.37
C LEU A 120 -6.01 30.74 35.37
N VAL A 121 -5.49 31.18 34.22
CA VAL A 121 -4.78 32.46 34.06
C VAL A 121 -5.73 33.63 34.30
N ALA A 122 -6.94 33.61 33.72
CA ALA A 122 -7.93 34.64 33.90
C ALA A 122 -8.37 34.80 35.38
N ALA A 123 -8.43 33.69 36.12
CA ALA A 123 -8.82 33.68 37.53
C ALA A 123 -7.63 33.90 38.51
N ASN A 124 -6.40 34.09 38.00
CA ASN A 124 -5.17 34.16 38.80
C ASN A 124 -4.83 35.59 39.28
N ILE A 125 -5.83 36.32 39.80
CA ILE A 125 -5.70 37.74 40.17
C ILE A 125 -4.66 37.95 41.28
N LEU A 126 -4.64 37.08 42.29
CA LEU A 126 -3.75 37.15 43.45
C LEU A 126 -2.63 36.08 43.44
N GLY A 127 -2.43 35.39 42.33
CA GLY A 127 -1.40 34.37 42.21
C GLY A 127 -1.79 32.99 42.78
N GLN A 128 -3.05 32.83 43.25
CA GLN A 128 -3.54 31.61 43.93
C GLN A 128 -3.58 30.37 43.00
N ASN A 129 -3.59 30.57 41.67
CA ASN A 129 -3.64 29.48 40.69
C ASN A 129 -2.29 29.10 40.08
N SER A 130 -1.19 29.70 40.59
CA SER A 130 0.15 29.54 39.96
C SER A 130 0.58 28.06 39.89
N ALA A 131 0.33 27.28 40.93
CA ALA A 131 0.64 25.84 40.94
C ALA A 131 -0.21 25.07 39.92
N ALA A 132 -1.50 25.38 39.79
CA ALA A 132 -2.40 24.73 38.81
C ALA A 132 -2.05 25.12 37.36
N ILE A 133 -1.62 26.38 37.13
CA ILE A 133 -1.11 26.84 35.85
C ILE A 133 0.15 26.06 35.47
N ALA A 134 1.12 25.94 36.39
CA ALA A 134 2.36 25.19 36.15
C ALA A 134 2.06 23.70 35.84
N ALA A 135 1.16 23.07 36.60
CA ALA A 135 0.74 21.69 36.33
C ALA A 135 0.09 21.52 34.93
N THR A 136 -0.80 22.45 34.55
CA THR A 136 -1.46 22.41 33.23
C THR A 136 -0.45 22.62 32.08
N GLN A 137 0.58 23.43 32.28
CA GLN A 137 1.67 23.61 31.32
C GLN A 137 2.55 22.37 31.24
N ALA A 138 2.82 21.68 32.35
CA ALA A 138 3.56 20.42 32.36
C ALA A 138 2.79 19.31 31.60
N GLU A 139 1.47 19.19 31.86
CA GLU A 139 0.59 18.27 31.10
C GLU A 139 0.69 18.53 29.57
N TYR A 140 0.73 19.78 29.16
CA TYR A 140 0.90 20.13 27.75
C TYR A 140 2.27 19.75 27.19
N ALA A 141 3.31 19.96 27.93
CA ALA A 141 4.66 19.55 27.51
C ALA A 141 4.76 18.01 27.38
N GLU A 142 4.08 17.27 28.25
CA GLU A 142 3.97 15.80 28.13
C GLU A 142 3.23 15.40 26.86
N MET A 143 2.07 16.02 26.56
CA MET A 143 1.33 15.79 25.31
C MET A 143 2.20 16.07 24.09
N TRP A 144 2.98 17.15 24.10
CA TRP A 144 3.89 17.50 23.01
C TRP A 144 4.97 16.45 22.82
N ALA A 145 5.62 16.03 23.91
CA ALA A 145 6.66 15.01 23.86
C ALA A 145 6.09 13.66 23.39
N GLN A 146 4.90 13.28 23.87
CA GLN A 146 4.21 12.07 23.46
C GLN A 146 3.90 12.07 21.95
N ASP A 147 3.26 13.11 21.44
CA ASP A 147 2.89 13.20 20.03
C ASP A 147 4.11 13.24 19.11
N ALA A 148 5.16 13.95 19.50
CA ALA A 148 6.40 13.96 18.76
C ALA A 148 7.04 12.56 18.69
N ALA A 149 7.11 11.86 19.81
CA ALA A 149 7.67 10.50 19.88
C ALA A 149 6.85 9.51 19.04
N VAL A 150 5.52 9.59 19.09
CA VAL A 150 4.61 8.77 18.27
C VAL A 150 4.85 9.02 16.78
N MET A 151 4.96 10.28 16.36
CA MET A 151 5.18 10.64 14.96
C MET A 151 6.53 10.16 14.43
N TYR A 152 7.61 10.23 15.21
CA TYR A 152 8.90 9.66 14.83
C TYR A 152 8.85 8.13 14.73
N SER A 153 8.17 7.47 15.65
CA SER A 153 7.97 6.02 15.61
C SER A 153 7.17 5.61 14.35
N TYR A 154 6.10 6.36 14.04
CA TYR A 154 5.29 6.15 12.85
C TYR A 154 6.08 6.36 11.56
N GLU A 155 6.90 7.42 11.48
CA GLU A 155 7.79 7.68 10.33
C GLU A 155 8.73 6.49 10.09
N GLY A 156 9.39 5.99 11.16
CA GLY A 156 10.29 4.84 11.06
C GLY A 156 9.59 3.55 10.63
N ALA A 157 8.43 3.24 11.21
CA ALA A 157 7.64 2.06 10.87
C ALA A 157 7.09 2.13 9.43
N SER A 158 6.63 3.32 9.00
CA SER A 158 6.15 3.54 7.63
C SER A 158 7.27 3.45 6.61
N ALA A 159 8.46 3.96 6.93
CA ALA A 159 9.63 3.83 6.08
C ALA A 159 10.03 2.35 5.90
N ALA A 160 10.02 1.56 6.97
CA ALA A 160 10.29 0.13 6.92
C ALA A 160 9.24 -0.62 6.08
N ALA A 161 7.96 -0.32 6.25
CA ALA A 161 6.87 -0.90 5.47
C ALA A 161 6.91 -0.51 3.98
N SER A 162 7.58 0.59 3.64
CA SER A 162 7.75 1.06 2.26
C SER A 162 8.96 0.43 1.55
N ALA A 163 9.78 -0.34 2.24
CA ALA A 163 10.96 -0.99 1.66
C ALA A 163 10.55 -2.25 0.90
N LEU A 164 10.07 -2.06 -0.34
CA LEU A 164 9.61 -3.14 -1.21
C LEU A 164 10.72 -3.59 -2.16
N PRO A 165 10.98 -4.92 -2.29
CA PRO A 165 11.88 -5.43 -3.30
C PRO A 165 11.27 -5.25 -4.71
N PRO A 166 12.11 -4.94 -5.72
CA PRO A 166 11.62 -4.72 -7.08
C PRO A 166 11.14 -6.02 -7.74
N PHE A 167 10.08 -5.94 -8.53
CA PHE A 167 9.68 -7.03 -9.42
C PHE A 167 10.62 -7.08 -10.62
N THR A 168 11.10 -8.30 -10.94
CA THR A 168 11.98 -8.53 -12.09
C THR A 168 11.20 -9.18 -13.24
N PRO A 169 11.48 -8.80 -14.51
CA PRO A 169 10.83 -9.44 -15.64
C PRO A 169 11.25 -10.92 -15.76
N PRO A 170 10.45 -11.76 -16.42
CA PRO A 170 10.81 -13.15 -16.64
C PRO A 170 12.08 -13.28 -17.49
N VAL A 171 12.85 -14.34 -17.24
CA VAL A 171 13.99 -14.68 -18.10
C VAL A 171 13.46 -15.06 -19.48
N GLN A 172 13.90 -14.34 -20.51
CA GLN A 172 13.51 -14.66 -21.89
C GLN A 172 14.15 -15.99 -22.30
N GLY A 173 13.32 -16.96 -22.67
CA GLY A 173 13.80 -18.22 -23.25
C GLY A 173 14.53 -17.93 -24.58
N THR A 174 15.77 -18.37 -24.69
CA THR A 174 16.66 -18.13 -25.83
C THR A 174 16.37 -18.98 -27.07
N GLY A 175 15.16 -19.54 -27.19
CA GLY A 175 14.74 -20.27 -28.41
C GLY A 175 14.17 -19.35 -29.49
N PRO A 176 14.22 -19.72 -30.79
CA PRO A 176 13.66 -18.91 -31.87
C PRO A 176 12.13 -18.63 -31.74
N ALA A 177 11.43 -19.42 -30.93
CA ALA A 177 10.02 -19.18 -30.55
C ALA A 177 9.86 -18.45 -29.20
N GLY A 178 10.95 -18.19 -28.46
CA GLY A 178 10.93 -17.71 -27.09
C GLY A 178 10.21 -16.37 -26.87
N PRO A 179 10.52 -15.31 -27.66
CA PRO A 179 9.88 -14.01 -27.45
C PRO A 179 8.40 -14.00 -27.79
N ALA A 180 8.00 -14.72 -28.86
CA ALA A 180 6.59 -14.81 -29.28
C ALA A 180 5.75 -15.70 -28.34
N ALA A 181 6.30 -16.83 -27.88
CA ALA A 181 5.62 -17.71 -26.93
C ALA A 181 5.54 -17.09 -25.52
N ALA A 182 6.60 -16.41 -25.07
CA ALA A 182 6.58 -15.68 -23.81
C ALA A 182 5.60 -14.50 -23.85
N ALA A 183 5.54 -13.74 -24.96
CA ALA A 183 4.57 -12.67 -25.14
C ALA A 183 3.13 -13.21 -25.21
N ALA A 184 2.89 -14.32 -25.89
CA ALA A 184 1.59 -14.98 -25.97
C ALA A 184 1.16 -15.56 -24.60
N ALA A 185 2.09 -16.16 -23.83
CA ALA A 185 1.81 -16.66 -22.48
C ALA A 185 1.55 -15.52 -21.48
N THR A 186 2.29 -14.42 -21.58
CA THR A 186 2.08 -13.21 -20.76
C THR A 186 0.76 -12.56 -21.11
N GLN A 187 0.37 -12.51 -22.41
CA GLN A 187 -0.93 -11.99 -22.84
C GLN A 187 -2.09 -12.90 -22.41
N ALA A 188 -1.92 -14.23 -22.47
CA ALA A 188 -2.95 -15.18 -22.05
C ALA A 188 -3.14 -15.20 -20.53
N ALA A 189 -2.05 -15.17 -19.76
CA ALA A 189 -2.11 -15.07 -18.30
C ALA A 189 -2.63 -13.68 -17.84
N GLY A 190 -2.19 -12.62 -18.51
CA GLY A 190 -2.67 -11.26 -18.24
C GLY A 190 -4.13 -11.04 -18.65
N ALA A 191 -4.58 -11.64 -19.76
CA ALA A 191 -5.97 -11.52 -20.19
C ALA A 191 -6.95 -12.25 -19.27
N GLY A 192 -6.58 -13.39 -18.70
CA GLY A 192 -7.38 -14.11 -17.72
C GLY A 192 -7.50 -13.32 -16.41
N ALA A 193 -6.36 -12.90 -15.84
CA ALA A 193 -6.32 -12.15 -14.59
C ALA A 193 -7.01 -10.77 -14.72
N VAL A 194 -6.88 -10.09 -15.87
CA VAL A 194 -7.54 -8.82 -16.15
C VAL A 194 -9.04 -9.03 -16.34
N ALA A 195 -9.49 -10.11 -17.00
CA ALA A 195 -10.92 -10.40 -17.17
C ALA A 195 -11.61 -10.69 -15.83
N ASP A 196 -10.95 -11.44 -14.93
CA ASP A 196 -11.49 -11.72 -13.59
C ASP A 196 -11.45 -10.48 -12.69
N ALA A 197 -10.38 -9.68 -12.76
CA ALA A 197 -10.31 -8.40 -12.07
C ALA A 197 -11.36 -7.40 -12.60
N GLN A 198 -11.60 -7.34 -13.91
CA GLN A 198 -12.64 -6.53 -14.50
C GLN A 198 -14.06 -7.02 -14.14
N ALA A 199 -14.26 -8.35 -14.06
CA ALA A 199 -15.53 -8.92 -13.61
C ALA A 199 -15.80 -8.59 -12.13
N THR A 200 -14.77 -8.62 -11.30
CA THR A 200 -14.85 -8.22 -9.88
C THR A 200 -15.07 -6.72 -9.71
N LEU A 201 -14.42 -5.90 -10.53
CA LEU A 201 -14.61 -4.44 -10.57
C LEU A 201 -15.98 -4.02 -11.12
N ALA A 202 -16.55 -4.78 -12.06
CA ALA A 202 -17.89 -4.54 -12.61
C ALA A 202 -19.02 -4.87 -11.61
N GLN A 203 -18.73 -5.62 -10.55
CA GLN A 203 -19.67 -5.90 -9.46
C GLN A 203 -19.63 -4.87 -8.33
N LEU A 204 -18.70 -3.90 -8.37
CA LEU A 204 -18.66 -2.81 -7.41
C LEU A 204 -19.74 -1.77 -7.72
N PRO A 205 -20.41 -1.19 -6.72
CA PRO A 205 -21.38 -0.12 -6.91
C PRO A 205 -20.77 1.05 -7.71
N PRO A 206 -21.54 1.64 -8.66
CA PRO A 206 -21.06 2.79 -9.42
C PRO A 206 -20.76 3.96 -8.47
N GLY A 207 -19.51 4.38 -8.41
CA GLY A 207 -19.01 5.46 -7.54
C GLY A 207 -17.79 5.07 -6.71
N ILE A 208 -17.67 3.84 -6.24
CA ILE A 208 -16.53 3.41 -5.40
C ILE A 208 -15.20 3.50 -6.14
N LEU A 209 -15.17 3.18 -7.43
CA LEU A 209 -13.96 3.32 -8.26
C LEU A 209 -13.52 4.78 -8.44
N SER A 210 -14.46 5.71 -8.62
CA SER A 210 -14.15 7.13 -8.71
C SER A 210 -13.69 7.69 -7.36
N ASP A 211 -14.24 7.19 -6.25
CA ASP A 211 -13.86 7.61 -4.91
C ASP A 211 -12.47 7.08 -4.53
N ILE A 212 -12.15 5.83 -4.89
CA ILE A 212 -10.81 5.25 -4.70
C ILE A 212 -9.77 6.00 -5.56
N LEU A 213 -10.07 6.29 -6.84
CA LEU A 213 -9.16 7.01 -7.71
C LEU A 213 -9.00 8.48 -7.29
N SER A 214 -10.06 9.12 -6.80
CA SER A 214 -10.01 10.48 -6.27
C SER A 214 -9.25 10.53 -4.94
N ALA A 215 -9.43 9.57 -4.05
CA ALA A 215 -8.68 9.45 -2.80
C ALA A 215 -7.18 9.15 -3.05
N LEU A 216 -6.86 8.30 -4.04
CA LEU A 216 -5.49 8.05 -4.47
C LEU A 216 -4.83 9.29 -5.07
N ALA A 217 -5.55 10.05 -5.89
CA ALA A 217 -5.07 11.28 -6.52
C ALA A 217 -4.91 12.43 -5.51
N ALA A 218 -5.76 12.50 -4.50
CA ALA A 218 -5.69 13.52 -3.45
C ALA A 218 -4.53 13.31 -2.44
N ASN A 219 -4.04 12.07 -2.31
CA ASN A 219 -2.92 11.70 -1.45
C ASN A 219 -1.68 11.34 -2.29
N ALA A 220 -1.14 12.32 -3.02
CA ALA A 220 0.05 12.15 -3.87
C ALA A 220 1.35 11.99 -3.06
N ASP A 221 1.43 10.95 -2.24
CA ASP A 221 2.68 10.45 -1.65
C ASP A 221 3.41 9.54 -2.65
N PRO A 222 4.75 9.41 -2.59
CA PRO A 222 5.55 8.59 -3.53
C PRO A 222 5.09 7.12 -3.64
N LEU A 223 4.40 6.59 -2.61
CA LEU A 223 3.78 5.25 -2.63
C LEU A 223 2.58 5.16 -3.57
N THR A 224 1.77 6.22 -3.68
CA THR A 224 0.60 6.26 -4.57
C THR A 224 0.98 6.42 -6.03
N SER A 225 2.11 7.08 -6.33
CA SER A 225 2.62 7.20 -7.70
C SER A 225 3.03 5.86 -8.30
N GLY A 226 3.57 4.94 -7.49
CA GLY A 226 3.89 3.57 -7.91
C GLY A 226 2.62 2.75 -8.21
N LEU A 227 1.59 2.87 -7.38
CA LEU A 227 0.31 2.18 -7.56
C LEU A 227 -0.49 2.75 -8.74
N LEU A 228 -0.44 4.07 -8.99
CA LEU A 228 -1.05 4.68 -10.18
C LEU A 228 -0.37 4.19 -11.48
N GLY A 229 0.94 4.00 -11.46
CA GLY A 229 1.68 3.42 -12.60
C GLY A 229 1.23 2.00 -12.93
N ILE A 230 0.96 1.18 -11.91
CA ILE A 230 0.43 -0.17 -12.09
C ILE A 230 -1.04 -0.13 -12.56
N ALA A 231 -1.87 0.75 -12.00
CA ALA A 231 -3.27 0.90 -12.40
C ALA A 231 -3.41 1.38 -13.85
N SER A 232 -2.55 2.28 -14.33
CA SER A 232 -2.54 2.76 -15.72
C SER A 232 -2.09 1.70 -16.72
N THR A 233 -1.25 0.75 -16.29
CA THR A 233 -0.82 -0.38 -17.13
C THR A 233 -1.91 -1.47 -17.21
N LEU A 234 -2.72 -1.60 -16.17
CA LEU A 234 -3.82 -2.58 -16.10
C LEU A 234 -5.11 -2.10 -16.78
N ASN A 235 -5.30 -0.80 -16.97
CA ASN A 235 -6.49 -0.24 -17.63
C ASN A 235 -6.13 0.94 -18.56
N PRO A 236 -5.82 0.68 -19.84
CA PRO A 236 -5.47 1.72 -20.82
C PRO A 236 -6.62 2.70 -21.14
N GLN A 237 -7.83 2.44 -20.65
CA GLN A 237 -8.99 3.35 -20.83
C GLN A 237 -9.00 4.52 -19.83
N VAL A 238 -8.21 4.47 -18.75
CA VAL A 238 -8.13 5.56 -17.75
C VAL A 238 -7.31 6.76 -18.26
N GLY A 239 -6.47 6.57 -19.29
CA GLY A 239 -5.63 7.62 -19.87
C GLY A 239 -6.35 8.64 -20.76
N SER A 240 -7.65 8.49 -21.02
CA SER A 240 -8.42 9.39 -21.90
C SER A 240 -9.31 10.41 -21.15
N ALA A 241 -9.20 10.49 -19.82
CA ALA A 241 -9.87 11.56 -19.08
C ALA A 241 -9.19 12.90 -19.38
N GLN A 242 -9.90 13.80 -20.04
CA GLN A 242 -9.45 15.16 -20.38
C GLN A 242 -9.08 15.95 -19.10
N PRO A 243 -8.06 16.82 -19.16
CA PRO A 243 -7.70 17.64 -18.01
C PRO A 243 -8.87 18.55 -17.64
N ILE A 244 -9.27 18.52 -16.37
CA ILE A 244 -10.24 19.45 -15.80
C ILE A 244 -9.59 20.83 -15.81
N VAL A 245 -10.05 21.73 -16.67
CA VAL A 245 -9.69 23.15 -16.67
C VAL A 245 -10.39 23.79 -15.48
N ILE A 246 -9.63 24.18 -14.47
CA ILE A 246 -10.11 25.00 -13.35
C ILE A 246 -10.15 26.45 -13.87
N PRO A 247 -11.31 27.12 -13.91
CA PRO A 247 -11.36 28.54 -14.25
C PRO A 247 -10.78 29.36 -13.08
N THR A 248 -9.93 30.31 -13.43
CA THR A 248 -9.36 31.35 -12.57
C THR A 248 -10.41 32.32 -12.06
#